data_2c3dfa90cd029855af3466ed472e7e09
#
_entry.id   2c3dfa90cd029855af3466ed472e7e09
#
_cell.length_a   1.000
_cell.length_b   1.000
_cell.length_c   1.000
_cell.angle_alpha   90.00
_cell.angle_beta   90.00
_cell.angle_gamma   90.00
#
_symmetry.space_group_name_H-M   'P 1'
#
loop_
_entity.id
_entity.type
_entity.pdbx_description
1 polymer ?
#
loop_
_entity_poly.entity_id
_entity_poly.type
_entity_poly.pdbx_seq_one_letter_code
_entity_poly.pdbx_strand_id
1 'polypeptide(L)'
;MLRLSAALLLAIAAPAAAMAEPSPYPALAALEARVATIGYRLTTGNAPWCARVQPQFGWLWGDPRLYSDAQRPAAEAAYGAADTDTPFLAAVAAGSPAAVAGLHAGSLVQGLAGSLPPQGEGSDPYARIAALERLFAGLPSDRPTMLDTGKAPVRIAPVVGCATDFRVDARDRPDGAADGRLVVISAGLAQFAKDDAELAAAIAHELAHNILGHRARLDAAGVDRGLLQQFGRNARLFKQTEIEADRLSPWLMANAGYDPRAAVRFWTAFGQRAGRPLLQAGTHPRWQDRAASIEKEVRAIEAQRAAGQPLAPPLIGAPPPLE
;
A
#
# COMPACT_ATOMS: atom_id res chain seq x y z
N MET A 1 51.06 -59.57 36.45
CA MET A 1 49.67 -59.17 36.39
C MET A 1 49.59 -57.63 36.21
N LEU A 2 49.51 -57.14 34.97
CA LEU A 2 49.41 -55.70 34.67
C LEU A 2 47.90 -55.34 34.55
N ARG A 3 47.44 -54.37 35.37
CA ARG A 3 46.08 -53.80 35.24
C ARG A 3 46.18 -52.56 34.36
N LEU A 4 45.57 -52.64 33.15
CA LEU A 4 45.31 -51.48 32.33
C LEU A 4 44.05 -50.76 32.86
N SER A 5 44.16 -49.51 33.30
CA SER A 5 43.04 -48.62 33.59
C SER A 5 42.68 -47.85 32.33
N ALA A 6 41.53 -48.12 31.76
CA ALA A 6 40.95 -47.34 30.65
C ALA A 6 40.32 -46.04 31.17
N ALA A 7 40.86 -44.92 30.82
CA ALA A 7 40.26 -43.60 31.09
C ALA A 7 39.21 -43.32 30.03
N LEU A 8 37.95 -43.16 30.44
CA LEU A 8 36.81 -42.81 29.58
C LEU A 8 36.79 -41.26 29.47
N LEU A 9 37.18 -40.74 28.30
CA LEU A 9 37.04 -39.30 27.97
C LEU A 9 35.59 -39.02 27.61
N LEU A 10 34.86 -38.37 28.50
CA LEU A 10 33.53 -37.82 28.22
C LEU A 10 33.69 -36.55 27.41
N ALA A 11 33.40 -36.56 26.09
CA ALA A 11 33.30 -35.38 25.26
C ALA A 11 31.95 -34.66 25.56
N ILE A 12 32.04 -33.52 26.27
CA ILE A 12 30.90 -32.64 26.46
C ILE A 12 30.68 -31.88 25.13
N ALA A 13 29.66 -32.27 24.38
CA ALA A 13 29.20 -31.52 23.22
C ALA A 13 28.56 -30.22 23.72
N ALA A 14 29.17 -29.07 23.43
CA ALA A 14 28.55 -27.79 23.64
C ALA A 14 27.27 -27.67 22.80
N PRO A 15 26.15 -27.18 23.35
CA PRO A 15 24.94 -26.98 22.56
C PRO A 15 25.24 -25.94 21.46
N ALA A 16 24.98 -26.29 20.19
CA ALA A 16 24.99 -25.36 19.09
C ALA A 16 24.00 -24.25 19.43
N ALA A 17 24.48 -23.01 19.52
CA ALA A 17 23.61 -21.85 19.66
C ALA A 17 22.65 -21.85 18.46
N ALA A 18 21.36 -22.01 18.73
CA ALA A 18 20.34 -21.87 17.72
C ALA A 18 20.47 -20.44 17.14
N MET A 19 20.81 -20.33 15.87
CA MET A 19 20.80 -19.03 15.18
C MET A 19 19.38 -18.50 15.25
N ALA A 20 19.20 -17.34 15.88
CA ALA A 20 17.91 -16.67 15.91
C ALA A 20 17.47 -16.41 14.45
N GLU A 21 16.22 -16.76 14.14
CA GLU A 21 15.62 -16.41 12.83
C GLU A 21 15.78 -14.90 12.58
N PRO A 22 16.17 -14.48 11.37
CA PRO A 22 16.31 -13.07 11.06
C PRO A 22 14.97 -12.35 11.26
N SER A 23 15.00 -11.16 11.88
CA SER A 23 13.80 -10.33 12.08
C SER A 23 13.12 -10.02 10.74
N PRO A 24 11.78 -10.13 10.60
CA PRO A 24 11.07 -9.81 9.36
C PRO A 24 10.94 -8.30 9.12
N TYR A 25 11.14 -7.46 10.14
CA TYR A 25 10.86 -6.03 10.09
C TYR A 25 11.74 -5.22 9.13
N PRO A 26 13.05 -5.49 8.95
CA PRO A 26 13.83 -4.78 7.94
C PRO A 26 13.31 -5.00 6.51
N ALA A 27 12.86 -6.21 6.20
CA ALA A 27 12.25 -6.51 4.90
C ALA A 27 10.89 -5.78 4.74
N LEU A 28 10.07 -5.76 5.80
CA LEU A 28 8.80 -5.04 5.81
C LEU A 28 9.00 -3.54 5.63
N ALA A 29 9.94 -2.92 6.38
CA ALA A 29 10.27 -1.51 6.25
C ALA A 29 10.72 -1.13 4.82
N ALA A 30 11.49 -2.01 4.15
CA ALA A 30 11.87 -1.80 2.76
C ALA A 30 10.67 -1.83 1.80
N LEU A 31 9.69 -2.72 2.02
CA LEU A 31 8.45 -2.76 1.23
C LEU A 31 7.59 -1.53 1.47
N GLU A 32 7.47 -1.08 2.71
CA GLU A 32 6.75 0.15 3.06
C GLU A 32 7.37 1.38 2.41
N ALA A 33 8.69 1.48 2.35
CA ALA A 33 9.38 2.57 1.65
C ALA A 33 9.07 2.59 0.14
N ARG A 34 8.98 1.42 -0.50
CA ARG A 34 8.56 1.29 -1.90
C ARG A 34 7.11 1.73 -2.08
N VAL A 35 6.20 1.21 -1.24
CA VAL A 35 4.76 1.54 -1.30
C VAL A 35 4.52 3.02 -1.03
N ALA A 36 5.21 3.61 -0.04
CA ALA A 36 5.16 5.05 0.24
C ALA A 36 5.53 5.89 -0.98
N THR A 37 6.66 5.55 -1.64
CA THR A 37 7.15 6.29 -2.80
C THR A 37 6.22 6.17 -4.00
N ILE A 38 5.75 4.95 -4.28
CA ILE A 38 4.84 4.69 -5.40
C ILE A 38 3.47 5.33 -5.15
N GLY A 39 2.91 5.14 -3.96
CA GLY A 39 1.62 5.71 -3.56
C GLY A 39 1.62 7.24 -3.61
N TYR A 40 2.68 7.88 -3.10
CA TYR A 40 2.85 9.33 -3.18
C TYR A 40 2.86 9.82 -4.64
N ARG A 41 3.66 9.20 -5.51
CA ARG A 41 3.72 9.57 -6.94
C ARG A 41 2.40 9.35 -7.66
N LEU A 42 1.73 8.23 -7.40
CA LEU A 42 0.43 7.92 -8.01
C LEU A 42 -0.65 8.89 -7.56
N THR A 43 -0.73 9.23 -6.28
CA THR A 43 -1.77 10.15 -5.77
C THR A 43 -1.54 11.58 -6.23
N THR A 44 -0.31 12.08 -6.15
CA THR A 44 0.00 13.48 -6.53
C THR A 44 -0.02 13.69 -8.04
N GLY A 45 0.52 12.75 -8.82
CA GLY A 45 0.50 12.83 -10.29
C GLY A 45 -0.92 12.79 -10.87
N ASN A 46 -1.85 12.14 -10.19
CA ASN A 46 -3.23 11.97 -10.65
C ASN A 46 -4.25 12.87 -9.94
N ALA A 47 -3.83 13.82 -9.11
CA ALA A 47 -4.73 14.72 -8.39
C ALA A 47 -5.82 15.37 -9.27
N PRO A 48 -5.54 15.84 -10.51
CA PRO A 48 -6.55 16.42 -11.39
C PRO A 48 -7.66 15.46 -11.83
N TRP A 49 -7.43 14.15 -11.72
CA TRP A 49 -8.41 13.10 -12.09
C TRP A 49 -9.23 12.59 -10.91
N CYS A 50 -8.97 13.09 -9.71
CA CYS A 50 -9.61 12.62 -8.50
C CYS A 50 -10.77 13.52 -8.10
N ALA A 51 -11.95 12.94 -7.95
CA ALA A 51 -13.14 13.65 -7.45
C ALA A 51 -12.97 14.14 -6.00
N ARG A 52 -12.11 13.46 -5.23
CA ARG A 52 -11.73 13.84 -3.86
C ARG A 52 -10.23 13.90 -3.74
N VAL A 53 -9.75 14.99 -3.18
CA VAL A 53 -8.32 15.24 -2.93
C VAL A 53 -8.07 15.46 -1.45
N GLN A 54 -6.83 15.22 -1.02
CA GLN A 54 -6.34 15.50 0.33
C GLN A 54 -4.89 16.00 0.28
N PRO A 55 -4.38 16.60 1.36
CA PRO A 55 -2.96 16.91 1.48
C PRO A 55 -2.13 15.61 1.52
N GLN A 56 -1.10 15.54 0.70
CA GLN A 56 -0.14 14.44 0.66
C GLN A 56 1.21 14.93 1.19
N PHE A 57 1.69 14.24 2.21
CA PHE A 57 2.98 14.52 2.86
C PHE A 57 4.05 13.52 2.41
N GLY A 58 3.65 12.36 1.89
CA GLY A 58 4.53 11.32 1.37
C GLY A 58 5.11 10.41 2.45
N TRP A 59 4.29 9.94 3.38
CA TRP A 59 4.70 8.97 4.39
C TRP A 59 3.69 7.84 4.59
N LEU A 60 4.14 6.78 5.24
CA LEU A 60 3.30 5.77 5.89
C LEU A 60 3.47 5.87 7.40
N TRP A 61 2.39 5.55 8.11
CA TRP A 61 2.35 5.57 9.56
C TRP A 61 2.86 4.28 10.17
N GLY A 62 3.63 4.39 11.26
CA GLY A 62 3.99 3.32 12.16
C GLY A 62 3.44 3.59 13.57
N ASP A 63 3.13 2.51 14.28
CA ASP A 63 2.63 2.58 15.65
C ASP A 63 3.26 1.47 16.49
N PRO A 64 3.96 1.80 17.59
CA PRO A 64 4.52 0.79 18.48
C PRO A 64 3.48 -0.19 19.04
N ARG A 65 2.20 0.22 19.12
CA ARG A 65 1.09 -0.63 19.59
C ARG A 65 0.73 -1.77 18.64
N LEU A 66 1.24 -1.76 17.41
CA LEU A 66 1.08 -2.87 16.47
C LEU A 66 1.91 -4.09 16.84
N TYR A 67 2.88 -3.93 17.71
CA TYR A 67 3.85 -4.97 18.08
C TYR A 67 3.64 -5.40 19.52
N SER A 68 3.72 -6.71 19.78
CA SER A 68 3.78 -7.23 21.15
C SER A 68 5.08 -6.76 21.84
N ASP A 69 5.13 -6.78 23.17
CA ASP A 69 6.31 -6.35 23.93
C ASP A 69 7.59 -7.10 23.51
N ALA A 70 7.47 -8.37 23.13
CA ALA A 70 8.59 -9.17 22.64
C ALA A 70 9.07 -8.78 21.24
N GLN A 71 8.18 -8.24 20.38
CA GLN A 71 8.46 -7.85 19.00
C GLN A 71 8.92 -6.40 18.88
N ARG A 72 8.46 -5.53 19.77
CA ARG A 72 8.65 -4.09 19.71
C ARG A 72 10.12 -3.67 19.55
N PRO A 73 11.10 -4.17 20.33
CA PRO A 73 12.49 -3.74 20.17
C PRO A 73 13.06 -4.02 18.77
N ALA A 74 12.71 -5.16 18.19
CA ALA A 74 13.18 -5.53 16.84
C ALA A 74 12.51 -4.69 15.75
N ALA A 75 11.21 -4.35 15.91
CA ALA A 75 10.49 -3.47 15.01
C ALA A 75 11.03 -2.04 15.06
N GLU A 76 11.15 -1.46 16.26
CA GLU A 76 11.68 -0.11 16.47
C GLU A 76 13.10 0.04 15.90
N ALA A 77 13.96 -0.95 16.12
CA ALA A 77 15.31 -0.97 15.55
C ALA A 77 15.28 -0.97 14.02
N ALA A 78 14.35 -1.72 13.39
CA ALA A 78 14.25 -1.79 11.94
C ALA A 78 13.79 -0.48 11.30
N TYR A 79 12.91 0.28 11.96
CA TYR A 79 12.47 1.60 11.50
C TYR A 79 13.39 2.73 11.98
N GLY A 80 14.29 2.49 12.91
CA GLY A 80 15.06 3.53 13.59
C GLY A 80 14.21 4.40 14.50
N ALA A 81 13.08 3.88 14.99
CA ALA A 81 12.20 4.56 15.93
C ALA A 81 12.75 4.48 17.34
N ALA A 82 12.45 5.50 18.19
CA ALA A 82 12.77 5.45 19.60
C ALA A 82 11.78 4.57 20.35
N ASP A 83 12.25 3.94 21.44
CA ASP A 83 11.41 3.16 22.35
C ASP A 83 10.46 4.09 23.13
N THR A 84 9.32 4.37 22.55
CA THR A 84 8.26 5.22 23.13
C THR A 84 6.89 4.68 22.68
N ASP A 85 5.82 5.07 23.37
CA ASP A 85 4.45 4.79 22.90
C ASP A 85 3.93 5.84 21.87
N THR A 86 4.85 6.49 21.16
CA THR A 86 4.55 7.57 20.22
C THR A 86 4.47 7.02 18.80
N PRO A 87 3.45 7.38 17.98
CA PRO A 87 3.43 7.07 16.57
C PRO A 87 4.65 7.62 15.85
N PHE A 88 5.08 6.95 14.82
CA PHE A 88 6.24 7.33 14.01
C PHE A 88 5.94 7.19 12.51
N LEU A 89 6.83 7.69 11.69
CA LEU A 89 6.77 7.47 10.25
C LEU A 89 7.46 6.14 9.92
N ALA A 90 6.71 5.14 9.47
CA ALA A 90 7.26 3.85 9.06
C ALA A 90 8.08 3.98 7.77
N ALA A 91 7.65 4.86 6.87
CA ALA A 91 8.36 5.15 5.63
C ALA A 91 8.12 6.59 5.21
N VAL A 92 9.09 7.17 4.48
CA VAL A 92 9.00 8.50 3.87
C VAL A 92 9.39 8.39 2.41
N ALA A 93 8.50 8.83 1.52
CA ALA A 93 8.69 8.81 0.08
C ALA A 93 9.80 9.76 -0.36
N ALA A 94 10.68 9.31 -1.25
CA ALA A 94 11.73 10.15 -1.80
C ALA A 94 11.16 11.38 -2.54
N GLY A 95 11.72 12.56 -2.29
CA GLY A 95 11.30 13.81 -2.91
C GLY A 95 9.94 14.35 -2.42
N SER A 96 9.32 13.71 -1.42
CA SER A 96 8.07 14.18 -0.82
C SER A 96 8.27 15.40 0.08
N PRO A 97 7.20 16.13 0.45
CA PRO A 97 7.25 17.21 1.44
C PRO A 97 7.90 16.78 2.76
N ALA A 98 7.63 15.57 3.24
CA ALA A 98 8.24 15.05 4.45
C ALA A 98 9.76 14.87 4.30
N ALA A 99 10.22 14.30 3.19
CA ALA A 99 11.65 14.14 2.91
C ALA A 99 12.36 15.49 2.78
N VAL A 100 11.75 16.46 2.09
CA VAL A 100 12.28 17.84 1.95
C VAL A 100 12.36 18.55 3.30
N ALA A 101 11.42 18.25 4.21
CA ALA A 101 11.44 18.78 5.58
C ALA A 101 12.42 18.05 6.51
N GLY A 102 13.20 17.07 6.01
CA GLY A 102 14.18 16.33 6.78
C GLY A 102 13.61 15.16 7.62
N LEU A 103 12.35 14.79 7.39
CA LEU A 103 11.75 13.62 8.03
C LEU A 103 12.19 12.32 7.33
N HIS A 104 12.26 11.25 8.08
CA HIS A 104 12.69 9.93 7.64
C HIS A 104 11.92 8.83 8.40
N ALA A 105 12.10 7.57 8.03
CA ALA A 105 11.60 6.45 8.82
C ALA A 105 12.10 6.57 10.27
N GLY A 106 11.25 6.25 11.24
CA GLY A 106 11.51 6.42 12.66
C GLY A 106 11.30 7.83 13.22
N SER A 107 11.04 8.84 12.38
CA SER A 107 10.67 10.18 12.87
C SER A 107 9.38 10.10 13.69
N LEU A 108 9.44 10.50 14.98
CA LEU A 108 8.29 10.49 15.87
C LEU A 108 7.28 11.58 15.50
N VAL A 109 6.01 11.33 15.78
CA VAL A 109 4.92 12.32 15.63
C VAL A 109 4.29 12.53 17.00
N GLN A 110 4.79 13.53 17.72
CA GLN A 110 4.34 13.86 19.08
C GLN A 110 3.16 14.84 19.10
N GLY A 111 2.93 15.56 17.99
CA GLY A 111 1.83 16.51 17.89
C GLY A 111 1.66 17.11 16.51
N LEU A 112 0.53 17.77 16.33
CA LEU A 112 0.19 18.53 15.14
C LEU A 112 -0.35 19.90 15.54
N ALA A 113 0.34 20.95 15.16
CA ALA A 113 -0.03 22.34 15.46
C ALA A 113 -0.33 22.60 16.95
N GLY A 114 0.44 21.97 17.85
CA GLY A 114 0.29 22.08 19.31
C GLY A 114 -0.74 21.12 19.92
N SER A 115 -1.39 20.26 19.14
CA SER A 115 -2.31 19.24 19.64
C SER A 115 -1.62 17.87 19.67
N LEU A 116 -1.91 17.07 20.71
CA LEU A 116 -1.40 15.69 20.81
C LEU A 116 -2.00 14.78 19.73
N PRO A 117 -1.29 13.71 19.33
CA PRO A 117 -1.83 12.72 18.41
C PRO A 117 -3.09 12.07 18.99
N PRO A 118 -4.09 11.75 18.13
CA PRO A 118 -5.26 11.01 18.57
C PRO A 118 -4.83 9.64 19.09
N GLN A 119 -5.53 9.14 20.13
CA GLN A 119 -5.22 7.84 20.74
C GLN A 119 -5.85 6.66 20.01
N GLY A 120 -6.81 6.91 19.11
CA GLY A 120 -7.67 5.89 18.51
C GLY A 120 -8.75 5.42 19.51
N GLU A 121 -9.81 4.80 18.99
CA GLU A 121 -10.90 4.24 19.78
C GLU A 121 -11.13 2.77 19.41
N GLY A 122 -11.53 1.96 20.40
CA GLY A 122 -11.84 0.54 20.20
C GLY A 122 -10.63 -0.40 20.29
N SER A 123 -10.87 -1.65 19.92
CA SER A 123 -9.88 -2.76 20.02
C SER A 123 -9.10 -3.01 18.72
N ASP A 124 -9.36 -2.25 17.65
CA ASP A 124 -8.61 -2.37 16.40
C ASP A 124 -7.18 -1.85 16.62
N PRO A 125 -6.14 -2.66 16.41
CA PRO A 125 -4.76 -2.23 16.58
C PRO A 125 -4.37 -1.06 15.65
N TYR A 126 -5.07 -0.89 14.54
CA TYR A 126 -4.87 0.24 13.61
C TYR A 126 -5.71 1.48 13.93
N ALA A 127 -6.50 1.49 15.02
CA ALA A 127 -7.41 2.60 15.34
C ALA A 127 -6.69 3.95 15.45
N ARG A 128 -5.50 3.97 16.09
CA ARG A 128 -4.69 5.20 16.22
C ARG A 128 -4.15 5.67 14.87
N ILE A 129 -3.64 4.77 14.03
CA ILE A 129 -3.19 5.11 12.67
C ILE A 129 -4.37 5.64 11.85
N ALA A 130 -5.53 4.99 11.88
CA ALA A 130 -6.71 5.45 11.17
C ALA A 130 -7.19 6.84 11.63
N ALA A 131 -7.02 7.15 12.92
CA ALA A 131 -7.33 8.48 13.46
C ALA A 131 -6.33 9.54 12.97
N LEU A 132 -5.04 9.21 12.91
CA LEU A 132 -3.99 10.08 12.32
C LEU A 132 -4.25 10.33 10.84
N GLU A 133 -4.51 9.31 10.05
CA GLU A 133 -4.83 9.44 8.62
C GLU A 133 -6.03 10.38 8.40
N ARG A 134 -7.11 10.23 9.19
CA ARG A 134 -8.27 11.14 9.10
C ARG A 134 -7.91 12.57 9.49
N LEU A 135 -7.13 12.75 10.56
CA LEU A 135 -6.69 14.08 11.01
C LEU A 135 -5.90 14.78 9.91
N PHE A 136 -4.90 14.12 9.33
CA PHE A 136 -4.05 14.70 8.30
C PHE A 136 -4.80 14.90 6.97
N ALA A 137 -5.72 14.01 6.60
CA ALA A 137 -6.58 14.17 5.42
C ALA A 137 -7.51 15.39 5.52
N GLY A 138 -7.88 15.80 6.73
CA GLY A 138 -8.71 16.98 7.00
C GLY A 138 -7.94 18.32 7.01
N LEU A 139 -6.61 18.32 6.87
CA LEU A 139 -5.82 19.54 6.83
C LEU A 139 -5.98 20.27 5.50
N PRO A 140 -5.79 21.60 5.50
CA PRO A 140 -5.73 22.36 4.26
C PRO A 140 -4.57 21.91 3.37
N SER A 141 -4.86 21.66 2.08
CA SER A 141 -3.86 21.27 1.09
C SER A 141 -3.03 22.44 0.55
N ASP A 142 -3.46 23.66 0.78
CA ASP A 142 -2.91 24.90 0.23
C ASP A 142 -1.98 25.67 1.18
N ARG A 143 -1.85 25.18 2.41
CA ARG A 143 -1.00 25.84 3.42
C ARG A 143 -0.18 24.84 4.24
N PRO A 144 1.02 25.26 4.69
CA PRO A 144 1.85 24.43 5.55
C PRO A 144 1.22 24.17 6.90
N THR A 145 1.57 23.02 7.48
CA THR A 145 1.29 22.67 8.87
C THR A 145 2.58 22.53 9.68
N MET A 146 2.46 22.54 11.02
CA MET A 146 3.57 22.33 11.95
C MET A 146 3.44 20.95 12.58
N LEU A 147 4.46 20.12 12.40
CA LEU A 147 4.56 18.78 13.01
C LEU A 147 5.52 18.89 14.21
N ASP A 148 5.08 18.38 15.36
CA ASP A 148 5.93 18.22 16.52
C ASP A 148 6.54 16.81 16.51
N THR A 149 7.87 16.75 16.50
CA THR A 149 8.66 15.49 16.43
C THR A 149 9.43 15.21 17.72
N GLY A 150 9.15 15.95 18.80
CA GLY A 150 9.92 15.89 20.05
C GLY A 150 11.27 16.59 20.01
N LYS A 151 11.55 17.27 18.91
CA LYS A 151 12.66 18.21 18.70
C LYS A 151 12.08 19.59 18.36
N ALA A 152 12.73 20.36 17.53
CA ALA A 152 12.12 21.59 17.01
C ALA A 152 10.92 21.23 16.11
N PRO A 153 9.81 21.98 16.19
CA PRO A 153 8.68 21.78 15.28
C PRO A 153 9.08 21.90 13.82
N VAL A 154 8.58 20.99 12.99
CA VAL A 154 8.90 20.90 11.57
C VAL A 154 7.76 21.47 10.75
N ARG A 155 8.04 22.48 9.90
CA ARG A 155 7.08 23.07 8.98
C ARG A 155 7.04 22.26 7.68
N ILE A 156 5.87 21.75 7.30
CA ILE A 156 5.69 20.93 6.11
C ILE A 156 4.60 21.55 5.22
N ALA A 157 4.92 21.76 3.95
CA ALA A 157 3.96 22.20 2.94
C ALA A 157 3.49 20.97 2.15
N PRO A 158 2.22 20.53 2.30
CA PRO A 158 1.72 19.37 1.57
C PRO A 158 1.59 19.64 0.08
N VAL A 159 1.49 18.56 -0.70
CA VAL A 159 1.09 18.58 -2.10
C VAL A 159 -0.31 18.01 -2.22
N VAL A 160 -1.15 18.59 -3.08
CA VAL A 160 -2.48 18.03 -3.36
C VAL A 160 -2.35 16.68 -4.04
N GLY A 161 -3.08 15.68 -3.57
CA GLY A 161 -3.17 14.38 -4.22
C GLY A 161 -4.54 13.74 -4.03
N CYS A 162 -4.78 12.63 -4.71
CA CYS A 162 -6.00 11.85 -4.54
C CYS A 162 -6.21 11.46 -3.07
N ALA A 163 -7.44 11.51 -2.59
CA ALA A 163 -7.78 11.19 -1.21
C ALA A 163 -7.65 9.67 -0.94
N THR A 164 -6.41 9.22 -0.80
CA THR A 164 -6.07 7.82 -0.51
C THR A 164 -4.83 7.77 0.37
N ASP A 165 -4.91 6.91 1.40
CA ASP A 165 -3.79 6.50 2.24
C ASP A 165 -3.36 5.08 1.88
N PHE A 166 -2.14 4.68 2.27
CA PHE A 166 -1.58 3.38 1.95
C PHE A 166 -1.08 2.70 3.22
N ARG A 167 -1.17 1.37 3.25
CA ARG A 167 -0.57 0.50 4.28
C ARG A 167 0.01 -0.75 3.64
N VAL A 168 1.02 -1.30 4.28
CA VAL A 168 1.52 -2.65 3.97
C VAL A 168 1.06 -3.59 5.08
N ASP A 169 0.45 -4.71 4.67
CA ASP A 169 0.08 -5.81 5.56
C ASP A 169 1.16 -6.89 5.48
N ALA A 170 1.64 -7.38 6.62
CA ALA A 170 2.74 -8.34 6.70
C ALA A 170 2.42 -9.74 6.16
N ARG A 171 1.20 -10.00 5.64
CA ARG A 171 0.81 -11.31 5.09
C ARG A 171 1.61 -11.69 3.85
N ASP A 172 2.06 -12.97 3.82
CA ASP A 172 2.79 -13.53 2.67
C ASP A 172 1.91 -13.84 1.46
N ARG A 173 0.60 -14.03 1.66
CA ARG A 173 -0.33 -14.24 0.55
C ARG A 173 -0.42 -12.96 -0.29
N PRO A 174 -0.15 -13.03 -1.60
CA PRO A 174 -0.29 -11.88 -2.48
C PRO A 174 -1.75 -11.41 -2.54
N ASP A 175 -2.01 -10.22 -2.03
CA ASP A 175 -3.34 -9.63 -1.91
C ASP A 175 -3.27 -8.11 -1.92
N GLY A 176 -4.29 -7.46 -2.50
CA GLY A 176 -4.50 -6.02 -2.47
C GLY A 176 -5.96 -5.74 -2.14
N ALA A 177 -6.23 -4.59 -1.53
CA ALA A 177 -7.59 -4.17 -1.23
C ALA A 177 -7.71 -2.65 -1.18
N ALA A 178 -8.89 -2.15 -1.61
CA ALA A 178 -9.27 -0.75 -1.51
C ALA A 178 -10.65 -0.60 -0.87
N ASP A 179 -10.79 0.33 0.08
CA ASP A 179 -12.04 0.55 0.81
C ASP A 179 -12.78 1.86 0.46
N GLY A 180 -12.28 2.58 -0.55
CA GLY A 180 -12.76 3.90 -0.96
C GLY A 180 -11.92 5.06 -0.41
N ARG A 181 -10.98 4.78 0.51
CA ARG A 181 -10.03 5.74 1.08
C ARG A 181 -8.65 5.14 1.33
N LEU A 182 -8.56 3.95 1.85
CA LEU A 182 -7.34 3.23 2.15
C LEU A 182 -7.05 2.21 1.04
N VAL A 183 -5.79 2.06 0.68
CA VAL A 183 -5.24 0.95 -0.10
C VAL A 183 -4.31 0.16 0.80
N VAL A 184 -4.54 -1.15 0.89
CA VAL A 184 -3.69 -2.08 1.61
C VAL A 184 -3.03 -3.02 0.63
N ILE A 185 -1.71 -3.14 0.69
CA ILE A 185 -0.91 -4.07 -0.12
C ILE A 185 -0.26 -5.08 0.82
N SER A 186 -0.43 -6.36 0.57
CA SER A 186 0.28 -7.38 1.35
C SER A 186 1.77 -7.41 1.02
N ALA A 187 2.59 -7.80 1.99
CA ALA A 187 4.03 -8.02 1.79
C ALA A 187 4.27 -9.03 0.65
N GLY A 188 3.45 -10.10 0.58
CA GLY A 188 3.55 -11.09 -0.49
C GLY A 188 3.27 -10.53 -1.88
N LEU A 189 2.34 -9.55 -2.03
CA LEU A 189 2.10 -8.89 -3.30
C LEU A 189 3.27 -7.95 -3.67
N ALA A 190 3.75 -7.17 -2.70
CA ALA A 190 4.86 -6.25 -2.90
C ALA A 190 6.18 -6.98 -3.25
N GLN A 191 6.40 -8.17 -2.67
CA GLN A 191 7.55 -9.04 -2.99
C GLN A 191 7.39 -9.76 -4.33
N PHE A 192 6.16 -10.04 -4.76
CA PHE A 192 5.89 -10.69 -6.05
C PHE A 192 6.28 -9.79 -7.23
N ALA A 193 6.09 -8.47 -7.10
CA ALA A 193 6.45 -7.49 -8.11
C ALA A 193 7.99 -7.41 -8.28
N LYS A 194 8.47 -7.62 -9.51
CA LYS A 194 9.90 -7.68 -9.83
C LYS A 194 10.61 -6.34 -9.71
N ASP A 195 9.87 -5.26 -9.99
CA ASP A 195 10.37 -3.89 -9.95
C ASP A 195 9.28 -2.93 -9.46
N ASP A 196 9.61 -1.65 -9.31
CA ASP A 196 8.68 -0.62 -8.85
C ASP A 196 7.58 -0.31 -9.86
N ALA A 197 7.79 -0.54 -11.15
CA ALA A 197 6.76 -0.34 -12.16
C ALA A 197 5.71 -1.47 -12.09
N GLU A 198 6.12 -2.71 -11.84
CA GLU A 198 5.19 -3.82 -11.59
C GLU A 198 4.43 -3.63 -10.26
N LEU A 199 5.10 -3.16 -9.20
CA LEU A 199 4.41 -2.84 -7.94
C LEU A 199 3.43 -1.67 -8.12
N ALA A 200 3.80 -0.65 -8.91
CA ALA A 200 2.92 0.45 -9.25
C ALA A 200 1.67 -0.02 -10.01
N ALA A 201 1.75 -1.10 -10.79
CA ALA A 201 0.57 -1.66 -11.45
C ALA A 201 -0.46 -2.21 -10.45
N ALA A 202 -0.01 -2.92 -9.42
CA ALA A 202 -0.88 -3.41 -8.36
C ALA A 202 -1.47 -2.24 -7.54
N ILE A 203 -0.64 -1.29 -7.11
CA ILE A 203 -1.07 -0.13 -6.33
C ILE A 203 -2.02 0.76 -7.13
N ALA A 204 -1.77 0.97 -8.44
CA ALA A 204 -2.62 1.75 -9.31
C ALA A 204 -3.99 1.09 -9.55
N HIS A 205 -4.06 -0.24 -9.58
CA HIS A 205 -5.32 -0.98 -9.65
C HIS A 205 -6.17 -0.72 -8.39
N GLU A 206 -5.59 -0.84 -7.20
CA GLU A 206 -6.31 -0.56 -5.95
C GLU A 206 -6.68 0.94 -5.84
N LEU A 207 -5.79 1.83 -6.25
CA LEU A 207 -6.10 3.27 -6.30
C LEU A 207 -7.24 3.58 -7.27
N ALA A 208 -7.34 2.87 -8.39
CA ALA A 208 -8.43 3.04 -9.34
C ALA A 208 -9.79 2.71 -8.71
N HIS A 209 -9.88 1.70 -7.83
CA HIS A 209 -11.10 1.44 -7.08
C HIS A 209 -11.53 2.64 -6.22
N ASN A 210 -10.60 3.32 -5.57
CA ASN A 210 -10.89 4.50 -4.76
C ASN A 210 -11.30 5.70 -5.63
N ILE A 211 -10.59 5.95 -6.74
CA ILE A 211 -10.87 7.07 -7.65
C ILE A 211 -12.26 6.92 -8.30
N LEU A 212 -12.60 5.71 -8.76
CA LEU A 212 -13.90 5.41 -9.38
C LEU A 212 -15.03 5.22 -8.36
N GLY A 213 -14.72 5.29 -7.06
CA GLY A 213 -15.70 5.19 -5.99
C GLY A 213 -16.41 3.83 -5.95
N HIS A 214 -15.74 2.75 -6.32
CA HIS A 214 -16.35 1.41 -6.48
C HIS A 214 -17.07 0.95 -5.23
N ARG A 215 -16.50 1.22 -4.03
CA ARG A 215 -17.13 0.88 -2.77
C ARG A 215 -18.51 1.53 -2.64
N ALA A 216 -18.58 2.85 -2.81
CA ALA A 216 -19.83 3.60 -2.68
C ALA A 216 -20.83 3.22 -3.78
N ARG A 217 -20.38 2.94 -5.01
CA ARG A 217 -21.23 2.50 -6.12
C ARG A 217 -21.83 1.12 -5.86
N LEU A 218 -21.05 0.17 -5.32
CA LEU A 218 -21.54 -1.16 -4.94
C LEU A 218 -22.52 -1.08 -3.77
N ASP A 219 -22.26 -0.22 -2.77
CA ASP A 219 -23.17 0.00 -1.65
C ASP A 219 -24.51 0.60 -2.14
N ALA A 220 -24.46 1.60 -3.02
CA ALA A 220 -25.65 2.21 -3.62
C ALA A 220 -26.44 1.22 -4.49
N ALA A 221 -25.78 0.25 -5.10
CA ALA A 221 -26.41 -0.84 -5.85
C ALA A 221 -26.94 -1.96 -4.96
N GLY A 222 -26.84 -1.87 -3.63
CA GLY A 222 -27.30 -2.86 -2.68
C GLY A 222 -26.57 -4.20 -2.77
N VAL A 223 -25.28 -4.18 -3.11
CA VAL A 223 -24.47 -5.39 -3.26
C VAL A 223 -24.11 -5.95 -1.88
N ASP A 224 -24.52 -7.19 -1.64
CA ASP A 224 -24.11 -7.94 -0.46
C ASP A 224 -22.64 -8.37 -0.59
N ARG A 225 -21.84 -8.11 0.44
CA ARG A 225 -20.44 -8.49 0.56
C ARG A 225 -20.20 -9.75 1.40
N GLY A 226 -21.27 -10.43 1.78
CA GLY A 226 -21.23 -11.69 2.50
C GLY A 226 -20.97 -12.89 1.57
N LEU A 227 -21.44 -14.06 1.99
CA LEU A 227 -21.24 -15.32 1.24
C LEU A 227 -21.84 -15.31 -0.17
N LEU A 228 -22.85 -14.46 -0.42
CA LEU A 228 -23.54 -14.35 -1.73
C LEU A 228 -22.82 -13.44 -2.72
N GLN A 229 -21.73 -12.75 -2.34
CA GLN A 229 -21.00 -11.85 -3.23
C GLN A 229 -20.48 -12.52 -4.51
N GLN A 230 -20.25 -13.85 -4.46
CA GLN A 230 -19.65 -14.61 -5.57
C GLN A 230 -20.68 -15.12 -6.59
N PHE A 231 -21.98 -14.83 -6.41
CA PHE A 231 -23.05 -15.38 -7.23
C PHE A 231 -23.94 -14.31 -7.86
N GLY A 232 -24.48 -14.65 -9.03
CA GLY A 232 -25.52 -13.89 -9.71
C GLY A 232 -25.16 -12.45 -10.03
N ARG A 233 -26.08 -11.52 -9.71
CA ARG A 233 -25.92 -10.08 -9.96
C ARG A 233 -24.72 -9.49 -9.19
N ASN A 234 -24.50 -9.88 -7.95
CA ASN A 234 -23.41 -9.36 -7.13
C ASN A 234 -22.05 -9.65 -7.80
N ALA A 235 -21.82 -10.90 -8.23
CA ALA A 235 -20.59 -11.27 -8.91
C ALA A 235 -20.35 -10.48 -10.21
N ARG A 236 -21.42 -10.19 -10.97
CA ARG A 236 -21.28 -9.36 -12.19
C ARG A 236 -20.85 -7.94 -11.85
N LEU A 237 -21.45 -7.31 -10.86
CA LEU A 237 -21.11 -5.94 -10.44
C LEU A 237 -19.67 -5.85 -9.91
N PHE A 238 -19.23 -6.81 -9.10
CA PHE A 238 -17.82 -6.90 -8.72
C PHE A 238 -16.90 -7.04 -9.94
N LYS A 239 -17.24 -7.95 -10.85
CA LYS A 239 -16.45 -8.14 -12.07
C LYS A 239 -16.37 -6.87 -12.93
N GLN A 240 -17.45 -6.07 -12.99
CA GLN A 240 -17.44 -4.79 -13.67
C GLN A 240 -16.46 -3.82 -13.01
N THR A 241 -16.46 -3.71 -11.69
CA THR A 241 -15.51 -2.82 -10.97
C THR A 241 -14.06 -3.26 -11.17
N GLU A 242 -13.79 -4.56 -11.25
CA GLU A 242 -12.44 -5.08 -11.57
C GLU A 242 -12.00 -4.68 -12.98
N ILE A 243 -12.87 -4.81 -13.97
CA ILE A 243 -12.58 -4.40 -15.34
C ILE A 243 -12.33 -2.89 -15.44
N GLU A 244 -13.10 -2.09 -14.73
CA GLU A 244 -12.91 -0.63 -14.68
C GLU A 244 -11.56 -0.27 -14.02
N ALA A 245 -11.19 -0.93 -12.93
CA ALA A 245 -9.90 -0.73 -12.27
C ALA A 245 -8.71 -1.15 -13.15
N ASP A 246 -8.83 -2.30 -13.83
CA ASP A 246 -7.83 -2.76 -14.80
C ASP A 246 -7.63 -1.77 -15.95
N ARG A 247 -8.71 -1.16 -16.43
CA ARG A 247 -8.65 -0.18 -17.52
C ARG A 247 -8.07 1.16 -17.08
N LEU A 248 -8.35 1.62 -15.86
CA LEU A 248 -7.85 2.91 -15.39
C LEU A 248 -6.39 2.83 -14.92
N SER A 249 -5.97 1.71 -14.34
CA SER A 249 -4.64 1.59 -13.70
C SER A 249 -3.46 1.96 -14.62
N PRO A 250 -3.35 1.55 -15.91
CA PRO A 250 -2.23 1.94 -16.76
C PRO A 250 -2.19 3.45 -17.06
N TRP A 251 -3.33 4.14 -17.08
CA TRP A 251 -3.38 5.59 -17.22
C TRP A 251 -2.83 6.28 -15.98
N LEU A 252 -3.19 5.80 -14.78
CA LEU A 252 -2.65 6.32 -13.52
C LEU A 252 -1.13 6.14 -13.46
N MET A 253 -0.63 4.98 -13.87
CA MET A 253 0.80 4.70 -13.97
C MET A 253 1.50 5.66 -14.93
N ALA A 254 0.97 5.79 -16.14
CA ALA A 254 1.54 6.63 -17.19
C ALA A 254 1.62 8.09 -16.78
N ASN A 255 0.58 8.62 -16.12
CA ASN A 255 0.53 10.01 -15.66
C ASN A 255 1.48 10.27 -14.48
N ALA A 256 1.71 9.25 -13.64
CA ALA A 256 2.68 9.30 -12.54
C ALA A 256 4.13 8.99 -12.97
N GLY A 257 4.40 8.79 -14.28
CA GLY A 257 5.73 8.57 -14.84
C GLY A 257 6.24 7.14 -14.70
N TYR A 258 5.34 6.15 -14.53
CA TYR A 258 5.68 4.72 -14.62
C TYR A 258 5.42 4.20 -16.04
N ASP A 259 6.13 3.11 -16.41
CA ASP A 259 5.87 2.38 -17.66
C ASP A 259 4.52 1.64 -17.56
N PRO A 260 3.47 2.01 -18.32
CA PRO A 260 2.18 1.34 -18.25
C PRO A 260 2.23 -0.11 -18.78
N ARG A 261 3.25 -0.49 -19.57
CA ARG A 261 3.44 -1.88 -20.02
C ARG A 261 3.77 -2.82 -18.86
N ALA A 262 4.27 -2.30 -17.74
CA ALA A 262 4.50 -3.10 -16.53
C ALA A 262 3.19 -3.71 -15.99
N ALA A 263 2.05 -3.07 -16.19
CA ALA A 263 0.75 -3.63 -15.79
C ALA A 263 0.44 -4.93 -16.56
N VAL A 264 0.72 -4.98 -17.87
CA VAL A 264 0.54 -6.20 -18.66
C VAL A 264 1.46 -7.31 -18.16
N ARG A 265 2.74 -6.99 -17.89
CA ARG A 265 3.72 -7.97 -17.37
C ARG A 265 3.30 -8.52 -16.01
N PHE A 266 2.95 -7.63 -15.08
CA PHE A 266 2.54 -7.97 -13.73
C PHE A 266 1.31 -8.90 -13.72
N TRP A 267 0.20 -8.48 -14.35
CA TRP A 267 -1.04 -9.25 -14.34
C TRP A 267 -0.96 -10.56 -15.11
N THR A 268 -0.10 -10.64 -16.14
CA THR A 268 0.21 -11.90 -16.83
C THR A 268 0.94 -12.86 -15.89
N ALA A 269 2.02 -12.40 -15.25
CA ALA A 269 2.81 -13.23 -14.31
C ALA A 269 1.97 -13.65 -13.09
N PHE A 270 1.17 -12.73 -12.55
CA PHE A 270 0.28 -12.99 -11.43
C PHE A 270 -0.78 -14.06 -11.77
N GLY A 271 -1.43 -13.92 -12.93
CA GLY A 271 -2.42 -14.87 -13.40
C GLY A 271 -1.85 -16.26 -13.70
N GLN A 272 -0.63 -16.34 -14.25
CA GLN A 272 0.07 -17.59 -14.48
C GLN A 272 0.42 -18.31 -13.16
N ARG A 273 0.87 -17.56 -12.14
CA ARG A 273 1.19 -18.12 -10.81
C ARG A 273 -0.06 -18.59 -10.06
N ALA A 274 -1.14 -17.82 -10.11
CA ALA A 274 -2.39 -18.18 -9.45
C ALA A 274 -3.03 -19.46 -10.03
N GLY A 275 -2.63 -19.86 -11.24
CA GLY A 275 -3.17 -21.05 -11.91
C GLY A 275 -4.63 -20.84 -12.34
N ARG A 276 -5.33 -21.96 -12.55
CA ARG A 276 -6.79 -21.99 -12.69
C ARG A 276 -7.35 -22.52 -11.36
N PRO A 277 -7.76 -21.67 -10.43
CA PRO A 277 -8.57 -22.18 -9.32
C PRO A 277 -9.84 -22.76 -9.93
N LEU A 278 -10.18 -23.99 -9.58
CA LEU A 278 -11.42 -24.68 -10.02
C LEU A 278 -12.67 -23.85 -9.69
N LEU A 279 -12.53 -22.93 -8.74
CA LEU A 279 -13.50 -21.91 -8.35
C LEU A 279 -12.82 -20.54 -8.46
N GLN A 280 -12.49 -20.10 -9.67
CA GLN A 280 -12.18 -18.69 -9.87
C GLN A 280 -13.48 -17.94 -9.57
N ALA A 281 -13.48 -17.20 -8.47
CA ALA A 281 -14.65 -16.45 -8.02
C ALA A 281 -15.23 -15.69 -9.22
N GLY A 282 -16.54 -15.80 -9.45
CA GLY A 282 -17.22 -15.13 -10.56
C GLY A 282 -17.04 -13.59 -10.58
N THR A 283 -16.38 -13.07 -9.54
CA THR A 283 -16.07 -11.66 -9.30
C THR A 283 -14.86 -11.13 -10.09
N HIS A 284 -13.96 -12.00 -10.60
CA HIS A 284 -12.78 -11.54 -11.34
C HIS A 284 -12.80 -12.01 -12.80
N PRO A 285 -12.31 -11.19 -13.76
CA PRO A 285 -12.08 -11.62 -15.13
C PRO A 285 -10.99 -12.71 -15.19
N ARG A 286 -10.97 -13.48 -16.29
CA ARG A 286 -9.81 -14.35 -16.57
C ARG A 286 -8.56 -13.49 -16.75
N TRP A 287 -7.41 -13.97 -16.30
CA TRP A 287 -6.18 -13.19 -16.38
C TRP A 287 -5.80 -12.83 -17.83
N GLN A 288 -6.13 -13.69 -18.82
CA GLN A 288 -5.90 -13.39 -20.24
C GLN A 288 -6.75 -12.20 -20.71
N ASP A 289 -8.02 -12.15 -20.27
CA ASP A 289 -8.95 -11.07 -20.61
C ASP A 289 -8.51 -9.76 -19.93
N ARG A 290 -8.00 -9.84 -18.68
CA ARG A 290 -7.39 -8.70 -17.97
C ARG A 290 -6.19 -8.16 -18.75
N ALA A 291 -5.22 -9.02 -19.06
CA ALA A 291 -4.00 -8.62 -19.78
C ALA A 291 -4.33 -7.98 -21.14
N ALA A 292 -5.26 -8.56 -21.90
CA ALA A 292 -5.69 -8.01 -23.19
C ALA A 292 -6.41 -6.66 -23.04
N SER A 293 -7.24 -6.48 -22.00
CA SER A 293 -7.91 -5.21 -21.70
C SER A 293 -6.91 -4.12 -21.33
N ILE A 294 -5.97 -4.43 -20.45
CA ILE A 294 -4.90 -3.51 -20.04
C ILE A 294 -4.03 -3.12 -21.24
N GLU A 295 -3.66 -4.09 -22.08
CA GLU A 295 -2.84 -3.82 -23.27
C GLU A 295 -3.54 -2.90 -24.26
N LYS A 296 -4.87 -2.97 -24.41
CA LYS A 296 -5.66 -2.04 -25.23
C LYS A 296 -5.52 -0.61 -24.70
N GLU A 297 -5.62 -0.41 -23.37
CA GLU A 297 -5.45 0.91 -22.76
C GLU A 297 -4.00 1.41 -22.91
N VAL A 298 -3.00 0.54 -22.77
CA VAL A 298 -1.59 0.89 -23.02
C VAL A 298 -1.37 1.42 -24.43
N ARG A 299 -1.92 0.74 -25.45
CA ARG A 299 -1.84 1.23 -26.86
C ARG A 299 -2.51 2.59 -27.03
N ALA A 300 -3.64 2.84 -26.37
CA ALA A 300 -4.31 4.14 -26.41
C ALA A 300 -3.44 5.26 -25.76
N ILE A 301 -2.80 4.97 -24.62
CA ILE A 301 -1.86 5.87 -23.95
C ILE A 301 -0.69 6.22 -24.89
N GLU A 302 -0.10 5.21 -25.52
CA GLU A 302 1.03 5.39 -26.44
C GLU A 302 0.65 6.21 -27.67
N ALA A 303 -0.54 5.98 -28.22
CA ALA A 303 -1.06 6.76 -29.34
C ALA A 303 -1.25 8.24 -28.97
N GLN A 304 -1.83 8.55 -27.79
CA GLN A 304 -1.97 9.94 -27.33
C GLN A 304 -0.60 10.60 -27.11
N ARG A 305 0.36 9.89 -26.48
CA ARG A 305 1.73 10.39 -26.30
C ARG A 305 2.43 10.67 -27.63
N ALA A 306 2.32 9.76 -28.59
CA ALA A 306 2.91 9.93 -29.92
C ALA A 306 2.30 11.13 -30.69
N ALA A 307 1.01 11.42 -30.45
CA ALA A 307 0.31 12.57 -31.01
C ALA A 307 0.57 13.88 -30.22
N GLY A 308 1.37 13.86 -29.16
CA GLY A 308 1.59 15.03 -28.29
C GLY A 308 0.34 15.49 -27.53
N GLN A 309 -0.64 14.60 -27.37
CA GLN A 309 -1.90 14.90 -26.68
C GLN A 309 -1.76 14.65 -25.17
N PRO A 310 -2.48 15.43 -24.33
CA PRO A 310 -2.57 15.12 -22.90
C PRO A 310 -3.28 13.80 -22.70
N LEU A 311 -2.90 13.05 -21.67
CA LEU A 311 -3.55 11.80 -21.33
C LEU A 311 -4.98 12.05 -20.86
N ALA A 312 -5.94 11.35 -21.46
CA ALA A 312 -7.37 11.47 -21.18
C ALA A 312 -8.01 10.08 -20.97
N PRO A 313 -7.96 9.54 -19.73
CA PRO A 313 -8.51 8.23 -19.43
C PRO A 313 -10.04 8.21 -19.60
N PRO A 314 -10.61 7.20 -20.27
CA PRO A 314 -12.02 7.20 -20.68
C PRO A 314 -13.02 7.04 -19.53
N LEU A 315 -12.55 6.66 -18.34
CA LEU A 315 -13.39 6.40 -17.15
C LEU A 315 -13.45 7.58 -16.18
N ILE A 316 -12.63 8.63 -16.38
CA ILE A 316 -12.63 9.80 -15.52
C ILE A 316 -13.77 10.74 -15.92
N GLY A 317 -14.54 11.19 -14.93
CA GLY A 317 -15.67 12.10 -15.09
C GLY A 317 -17.03 11.43 -15.32
N ALA A 318 -17.08 10.29 -16.03
CA ALA A 318 -18.33 9.56 -16.31
C ALA A 318 -18.09 8.05 -16.38
N PRO A 319 -17.83 7.37 -15.26
CA PRO A 319 -17.79 5.91 -15.26
C PRO A 319 -19.19 5.35 -15.62
N PRO A 320 -19.27 4.25 -16.38
CA PRO A 320 -20.56 3.66 -16.74
C PRO A 320 -21.34 3.23 -15.48
N PRO A 321 -22.68 3.21 -15.50
CA PRO A 321 -23.46 2.69 -14.39
C PRO A 321 -23.11 1.22 -14.13
N LEU A 322 -23.30 0.76 -12.88
CA LEU A 322 -23.17 -0.66 -12.54
C LEU A 322 -24.45 -1.40 -12.96
N GLU A 323 -24.31 -2.41 -13.84
CA GLU A 323 -25.42 -3.17 -14.44
C GLU A 323 -25.32 -4.68 -14.20
#